data_ed686f5062ed64a2e6e0734f126b440a
#
_entry.id   ed686f5062ed64a2e6e0734f126b440a
#
_cell.length_a   1.000
_cell.length_b   1.000
_cell.length_c   1.000
_cell.angle_alpha   90.00
_cell.angle_beta   90.00
_cell.angle_gamma   90.00
#
_symmetry.space_group_name_H-M   'P 1'
#
loop_
_entity.id
_entity.type
_entity.pdbx_description
1 polymer ?
#
loop_
_entity_poly.entity_id
_entity_poly.type
_entity_poly.pdbx_seq_one_letter_code
_entity_poly.pdbx_strand_id
1 'polypeptide(L)'
;MALKMNRREFLSAAAGMGAAALVGATGVAFGGPGRQPGSALPSLRGRKLIVILFGGGTRCSESIDDPEHRYIPHLWNEMVPKGRLFTNMRVEHKVVHPNSAGSVVTGHWEWDDIDWTRPVAHPTIFEIYRKARGAPDTAAWAFVYASILAKTGESLSPEYGSGFAANVVEPPTIPRVTAEEMDRRMRRAASLGSADAAIEAAQACAQLARSTSHLSVAGARSRDAKIFLDGEYKKWKAGCGTTSHDAFLADLAISCMRTFAPDVMAVDFGEIDCAHYGSWSRYVEAIRRTDQLTWRLWQAAEEMAQYRGRTLLLILPDHGRELDRPGHWGFIHHSDFYTGEGADEGCRRVWMLALGPGVKAGRRIERPVPITAVAATGLEYLGLEASVGAEKSVLDMIT
;
A
#
# COMPACT_ATOMS: atom_id res chain seq x y z
N MET A 1 -26.37 41.70 -6.52
CA MET A 1 -26.20 41.99 -5.07
C MET A 1 -25.49 40.80 -4.46
N ALA A 2 -24.17 40.83 -4.42
CA ALA A 2 -23.34 39.72 -3.97
C ALA A 2 -23.14 39.84 -2.45
N LEU A 3 -23.62 38.86 -1.71
CA LEU A 3 -23.37 38.73 -0.27
C LEU A 3 -21.88 38.37 -0.05
N LYS A 4 -21.13 39.31 0.47
CA LYS A 4 -19.77 39.04 0.97
C LYS A 4 -19.91 38.41 2.35
N MET A 5 -19.81 37.08 2.44
CA MET A 5 -19.63 36.38 3.70
C MET A 5 -18.17 36.53 4.17
N ASN A 6 -17.98 36.85 5.43
CA ASN A 6 -16.66 36.93 6.04
C ASN A 6 -16.21 35.54 6.54
N ARG A 7 -14.91 35.39 6.85
CA ARG A 7 -14.28 34.12 7.27
C ARG A 7 -14.92 33.48 8.52
N ARG A 8 -15.52 34.31 9.40
CA ARG A 8 -16.19 33.83 10.62
C ARG A 8 -17.57 33.25 10.31
N GLU A 9 -18.28 33.83 9.39
CA GLU A 9 -19.61 33.35 8.92
C GLU A 9 -19.47 32.03 8.13
N PHE A 10 -18.39 31.87 7.36
CA PHE A 10 -18.09 30.61 6.67
C PHE A 10 -17.80 29.46 7.67
N LEU A 11 -17.05 29.73 8.74
CA LEU A 11 -16.74 28.72 9.76
C LEU A 11 -17.98 28.37 10.61
N SER A 12 -18.90 29.33 10.83
CA SER A 12 -20.14 29.06 11.55
C SER A 12 -21.14 28.24 10.72
N ALA A 13 -21.18 28.43 9.39
CA ALA A 13 -22.04 27.65 8.50
C ALA A 13 -21.55 26.20 8.37
N ALA A 14 -20.24 25.97 8.41
CA ALA A 14 -19.66 24.61 8.40
C ALA A 14 -19.89 23.82 9.71
N ALA A 15 -20.05 24.51 10.84
CA ALA A 15 -20.35 23.90 12.12
C ALA A 15 -21.84 23.56 12.35
N GLY A 16 -22.73 24.13 11.53
CA GLY A 16 -24.20 23.98 11.67
C GLY A 16 -24.81 22.78 10.99
N MET A 17 -24.09 22.03 10.15
CA MET A 17 -24.62 20.87 9.42
C MET A 17 -24.30 19.52 10.06
N GLY A 18 -23.76 19.50 11.27
CA GLY A 18 -23.39 18.28 12.00
C GLY A 18 -24.32 17.85 13.13
N ALA A 19 -25.47 18.51 13.36
CA ALA A 19 -26.31 18.26 14.52
C ALA A 19 -27.80 18.14 14.20
N ALA A 20 -28.20 17.08 13.48
CA ALA A 20 -29.59 16.65 13.43
C ALA A 20 -29.71 15.17 13.01
N ALA A 21 -29.36 14.27 13.90
CA ALA A 21 -29.88 12.89 13.93
C ALA A 21 -29.56 12.23 15.28
N LEU A 22 -30.21 12.68 16.33
CA LEU A 22 -30.24 12.00 17.62
C LEU A 22 -31.71 11.88 18.06
N VAL A 23 -32.40 10.89 17.52
CA VAL A 23 -33.63 10.36 18.14
C VAL A 23 -33.61 8.84 17.98
N GLY A 24 -33.46 8.15 19.11
CA GLY A 24 -34.05 6.83 19.38
C GLY A 24 -33.43 5.64 18.70
N ALA A 25 -32.32 5.13 19.24
CA ALA A 25 -32.00 3.71 19.12
C ALA A 25 -31.82 3.16 20.52
N THR A 26 -32.82 2.41 20.97
CA THR A 26 -32.76 1.48 22.10
C THR A 26 -31.52 0.59 21.97
N GLY A 27 -30.75 0.53 23.05
CA GLY A 27 -29.52 -0.23 23.12
C GLY A 27 -29.71 -1.70 22.78
N VAL A 28 -29.20 -2.09 21.63
CA VAL A 28 -28.79 -3.45 21.36
C VAL A 28 -27.27 -3.46 21.56
N ALA A 29 -26.86 -3.97 22.70
CA ALA A 29 -25.48 -4.31 22.97
C ALA A 29 -25.03 -5.33 21.94
N PHE A 30 -24.27 -4.90 20.91
CA PHE A 30 -23.48 -5.80 20.09
C PHE A 30 -22.30 -6.30 20.90
N GLY A 31 -22.59 -7.24 21.81
CA GLY A 31 -21.61 -8.12 22.39
C GLY A 31 -21.18 -9.15 21.33
N GLY A 32 -20.39 -8.73 20.35
CA GLY A 32 -19.59 -9.66 19.59
C GLY A 32 -18.58 -10.28 20.56
N PRO A 33 -18.38 -11.62 20.59
CA PRO A 33 -17.38 -12.23 21.44
C PRO A 33 -16.01 -11.66 21.04
N GLY A 34 -15.48 -10.76 21.86
CA GLY A 34 -14.13 -10.24 21.73
C GLY A 34 -13.18 -11.43 21.79
N ARG A 35 -12.60 -11.78 20.63
CA ARG A 35 -11.56 -12.79 20.58
C ARG A 35 -10.37 -12.24 21.33
N GLN A 36 -10.00 -12.90 22.41
CA GLN A 36 -8.85 -12.52 23.24
C GLN A 36 -7.58 -12.49 22.41
N PRO A 37 -6.68 -11.50 22.60
CA PRO A 37 -5.34 -11.52 22.01
C PRO A 37 -4.64 -12.82 22.43
N GLY A 38 -4.15 -13.61 21.46
CA GLY A 38 -3.48 -14.88 21.72
C GLY A 38 -4.30 -16.12 21.39
N SER A 39 -5.39 -16.02 20.62
CA SER A 39 -6.09 -17.22 20.13
C SER A 39 -5.17 -18.03 19.21
N ALA A 40 -5.24 -19.36 19.33
CA ALA A 40 -4.51 -20.30 18.47
C ALA A 40 -4.70 -19.96 16.96
N LEU A 41 -3.68 -20.24 16.17
CA LEU A 41 -3.76 -20.09 14.71
C LEU A 41 -4.96 -20.84 14.16
N PRO A 42 -5.74 -20.26 13.22
CA PRO A 42 -6.85 -20.95 12.58
C PRO A 42 -6.34 -22.18 11.80
N SER A 43 -7.26 -23.09 11.44
CA SER A 43 -6.91 -24.20 10.56
C SER A 43 -6.26 -23.67 9.27
N LEU A 44 -5.35 -24.43 8.67
CA LEU A 44 -4.64 -24.02 7.43
C LEU A 44 -5.62 -23.73 6.28
N ARG A 45 -6.75 -24.41 6.25
CA ARG A 45 -7.77 -24.19 5.22
C ARG A 45 -8.44 -22.84 5.41
N GLY A 46 -8.36 -22.00 4.38
CA GLY A 46 -8.98 -20.67 4.33
C GLY A 46 -8.19 -19.58 5.04
N ARG A 47 -6.90 -19.81 5.41
CA ARG A 47 -5.99 -18.72 5.79
C ARG A 47 -5.74 -17.82 4.61
N LYS A 48 -5.57 -16.53 4.88
CA LYS A 48 -5.33 -15.50 3.88
C LYS A 48 -4.13 -14.63 4.27
N LEU A 49 -3.41 -14.15 3.27
CA LEU A 49 -2.28 -13.26 3.44
C LEU A 49 -2.53 -11.94 2.72
N ILE A 50 -2.36 -10.83 3.42
CA ILE A 50 -2.31 -9.50 2.82
C ILE A 50 -0.98 -8.86 3.21
N VAL A 51 -0.21 -8.43 2.20
CA VAL A 51 1.02 -7.65 2.39
C VAL A 51 0.74 -6.23 1.94
N ILE A 52 1.01 -5.24 2.79
CA ILE A 52 0.91 -3.82 2.44
C ILE A 52 2.29 -3.21 2.48
N LEU A 53 2.77 -2.75 1.32
CA LEU A 53 3.92 -1.87 1.24
C LEU A 53 3.45 -0.45 1.52
N PHE A 54 3.93 0.10 2.65
CA PHE A 54 3.49 1.38 3.20
C PHE A 54 4.16 2.56 2.49
N GLY A 55 4.26 2.46 1.17
CA GLY A 55 4.67 3.50 0.24
C GLY A 55 6.16 3.83 0.23
N GLY A 56 6.54 4.48 -0.83
CA GLY A 56 7.88 4.81 -1.28
C GLY A 56 8.78 5.60 -0.32
N GLY A 57 9.44 4.90 0.60
CA GLY A 57 10.46 5.49 1.44
C GLY A 57 9.92 6.23 2.68
N THR A 58 9.16 5.58 3.53
CA THR A 58 8.72 6.14 4.82
C THR A 58 9.82 5.99 5.86
N ARG A 59 10.38 7.10 6.36
CA ARG A 59 11.39 7.06 7.45
C ARG A 59 10.73 6.68 8.78
N CYS A 60 11.52 6.03 9.63
CA CYS A 60 11.10 5.77 11.02
C CYS A 60 10.85 7.07 11.80
N SER A 61 11.60 8.15 11.51
CA SER A 61 11.47 9.46 12.16
C SER A 61 10.12 10.14 11.96
N GLU A 62 9.44 9.89 10.84
CA GLU A 62 8.09 10.41 10.57
C GLU A 62 6.99 9.35 10.78
N SER A 63 7.35 8.21 11.36
CA SER A 63 6.41 7.13 11.64
C SER A 63 6.54 6.61 13.07
N ILE A 64 7.15 5.46 13.28
CA ILE A 64 7.21 4.77 14.58
C ILE A 64 8.10 5.46 15.62
N ASP A 65 9.07 6.26 15.20
CA ASP A 65 9.99 7.01 16.07
C ASP A 65 9.51 8.45 16.33
N ASP A 66 8.46 8.94 15.64
CA ASP A 66 7.85 10.23 15.98
C ASP A 66 7.20 10.15 17.36
N PRO A 67 7.62 10.93 18.37
CA PRO A 67 7.11 10.82 19.74
C PRO A 67 5.59 10.99 19.86
N GLU A 68 5.00 11.75 18.94
CA GLU A 68 3.55 12.01 18.90
C GLU A 68 2.82 11.15 17.87
N HIS A 69 3.55 10.41 17.02
CA HIS A 69 3.01 9.57 15.93
C HIS A 69 2.01 10.31 15.03
N ARG A 70 2.29 11.61 14.77
CA ARG A 70 1.38 12.59 14.14
C ARG A 70 0.92 12.21 12.74
N TYR A 71 1.72 11.42 12.05
CA TYR A 71 1.48 11.08 10.66
C TYR A 71 0.93 9.67 10.46
N ILE A 72 0.89 8.86 11.53
CA ILE A 72 0.38 7.48 11.52
C ILE A 72 -0.64 7.20 12.64
N PRO A 73 -1.64 8.09 12.85
CA PRO A 73 -2.55 7.98 13.99
C PRO A 73 -3.36 6.69 14.04
N HIS A 74 -3.82 6.16 12.90
CA HIS A 74 -4.58 4.91 12.84
C HIS A 74 -3.69 3.69 13.11
N LEU A 75 -2.54 3.63 12.44
CA LEU A 75 -1.58 2.55 12.66
C LEU A 75 -1.16 2.51 14.13
N TRP A 76 -0.83 3.66 14.73
CA TRP A 76 -0.31 3.70 16.09
C TRP A 76 -1.38 3.44 17.15
N ASN A 77 -2.53 4.10 17.08
CA ASN A 77 -3.54 4.04 18.14
C ASN A 77 -4.48 2.84 18.02
N GLU A 78 -4.71 2.33 16.81
CA GLU A 78 -5.72 1.31 16.57
C GLU A 78 -5.13 -0.04 16.18
N MET A 79 -4.03 -0.07 15.41
CA MET A 79 -3.48 -1.29 14.84
C MET A 79 -2.31 -1.85 15.68
N VAL A 80 -1.33 -1.03 16.06
CA VAL A 80 -0.17 -1.44 16.89
C VAL A 80 -0.59 -2.11 18.20
N PRO A 81 -1.62 -1.63 18.96
CA PRO A 81 -2.06 -2.31 20.17
C PRO A 81 -2.58 -3.74 19.95
N LYS A 82 -2.99 -4.08 18.73
CA LYS A 82 -3.54 -5.39 18.35
C LYS A 82 -2.53 -6.27 17.61
N GLY A 83 -1.35 -5.75 17.32
CA GLY A 83 -0.33 -6.39 16.50
C GLY A 83 1.01 -6.58 17.20
N ARG A 84 1.93 -7.09 16.42
CA ARG A 84 3.35 -7.23 16.77
C ARG A 84 4.17 -6.27 15.91
N LEU A 85 4.85 -5.33 16.54
CA LEU A 85 5.65 -4.31 15.85
C LEU A 85 7.14 -4.69 15.85
N PHE A 86 7.73 -4.84 14.67
CA PHE A 86 9.16 -4.92 14.45
C PHE A 86 9.67 -3.49 14.18
N THR A 87 10.57 -3.00 15.00
CA THR A 87 11.08 -1.62 14.90
C THR A 87 12.40 -1.51 14.13
N ASN A 88 12.95 -2.64 13.70
CA ASN A 88 14.27 -2.72 13.06
C ASN A 88 14.27 -3.76 11.92
N MET A 89 13.36 -3.57 10.95
CA MET A 89 13.46 -4.28 9.67
C MET A 89 14.58 -3.66 8.84
N ARG A 90 15.25 -4.46 8.00
CA ARG A 90 16.48 -4.06 7.32
C ARG A 90 16.38 -4.23 5.81
N VAL A 91 16.73 -3.18 5.06
CA VAL A 91 17.00 -3.24 3.63
C VAL A 91 18.52 -3.35 3.47
N GLU A 92 19.04 -4.57 3.23
CA GLU A 92 20.47 -4.84 3.24
C GLU A 92 21.13 -4.64 1.87
N HIS A 93 20.35 -4.72 0.79
CA HIS A 93 20.80 -4.51 -0.58
C HIS A 93 20.43 -3.11 -1.11
N LYS A 94 20.18 -2.99 -2.43
CA LYS A 94 19.84 -1.71 -3.06
C LYS A 94 18.55 -1.13 -2.50
N VAL A 95 18.65 0.09 -2.02
CA VAL A 95 17.54 0.84 -1.44
C VAL A 95 16.81 1.57 -2.56
N VAL A 96 16.10 0.80 -3.36
CA VAL A 96 15.29 1.29 -4.48
C VAL A 96 13.95 0.55 -4.45
N HIS A 97 12.89 1.25 -4.71
CA HIS A 97 11.52 0.75 -4.58
C HIS A 97 11.26 -0.59 -5.29
N PRO A 98 11.58 -0.76 -6.60
CA PRO A 98 11.35 -2.05 -7.26
C PRO A 98 12.13 -3.21 -6.62
N ASN A 99 13.40 -2.97 -6.23
CA ASN A 99 14.23 -4.00 -5.59
C ASN A 99 13.61 -4.45 -4.27
N SER A 100 13.19 -3.49 -3.44
CA SER A 100 12.58 -3.80 -2.13
C SER A 100 11.24 -4.50 -2.30
N ALA A 101 10.37 -4.02 -3.20
CA ALA A 101 9.07 -4.64 -3.48
C ALA A 101 9.22 -6.07 -4.00
N GLY A 102 10.12 -6.30 -4.96
CA GLY A 102 10.46 -7.64 -5.45
C GLY A 102 10.98 -8.55 -4.35
N SER A 103 11.89 -8.04 -3.51
CA SER A 103 12.48 -8.79 -2.41
C SER A 103 11.47 -9.18 -1.33
N VAL A 104 10.51 -8.32 -1.04
CA VAL A 104 9.42 -8.62 -0.09
C VAL A 104 8.52 -9.76 -0.58
N VAL A 105 8.24 -9.85 -1.88
CA VAL A 105 7.35 -10.89 -2.40
C VAL A 105 8.03 -12.20 -2.77
N THR A 106 9.36 -12.23 -2.87
CA THR A 106 10.13 -13.45 -3.19
C THR A 106 10.85 -14.06 -1.99
N GLY A 107 11.27 -13.22 -1.03
CA GLY A 107 12.14 -13.63 0.06
C GLY A 107 13.63 -13.67 -0.31
N HIS A 108 13.98 -13.11 -1.45
CA HIS A 108 15.34 -12.97 -1.95
C HIS A 108 15.62 -11.52 -2.31
N TRP A 109 16.89 -11.11 -2.37
CA TRP A 109 17.27 -9.82 -2.90
C TRP A 109 17.17 -9.85 -4.44
N GLU A 110 16.34 -8.96 -4.99
CA GLU A 110 16.00 -8.96 -6.41
C GLU A 110 16.63 -7.79 -7.17
N TRP A 111 16.88 -7.99 -8.47
CA TRP A 111 17.31 -6.96 -9.42
C TRP A 111 18.56 -6.15 -9.02
N ASP A 112 19.61 -6.80 -8.55
CA ASP A 112 20.88 -6.14 -8.24
C ASP A 112 21.46 -5.37 -9.45
N ASP A 113 21.12 -5.79 -10.67
CA ASP A 113 21.47 -5.15 -11.93
C ASP A 113 20.52 -4.02 -12.37
N ILE A 114 19.45 -3.77 -11.57
CA ILE A 114 18.46 -2.71 -11.81
C ILE A 114 17.68 -2.81 -13.13
N ASP A 115 17.63 -3.97 -13.77
CA ASP A 115 16.76 -4.22 -14.93
C ASP A 115 15.37 -4.68 -14.50
N TRP A 116 14.51 -3.73 -14.17
CA TRP A 116 13.13 -3.94 -13.72
C TRP A 116 12.15 -4.25 -14.88
N THR A 117 12.63 -4.31 -16.13
CA THR A 117 11.78 -4.65 -17.29
C THR A 117 11.46 -6.14 -17.36
N ARG A 118 12.23 -6.97 -16.67
CA ARG A 118 12.04 -8.43 -16.58
C ARG A 118 11.39 -8.82 -15.26
N PRO A 119 10.73 -10.01 -15.19
CA PRO A 119 10.22 -10.57 -13.94
C PRO A 119 11.32 -10.74 -12.88
N VAL A 120 10.92 -10.87 -11.60
CA VAL A 120 11.84 -11.25 -10.51
C VAL A 120 12.50 -12.59 -10.79
N ALA A 121 13.70 -12.81 -10.25
CA ALA A 121 14.44 -14.05 -10.50
C ALA A 121 13.84 -15.27 -9.79
N HIS A 122 13.35 -15.06 -8.55
CA HIS A 122 12.88 -16.13 -7.67
C HIS A 122 11.34 -16.18 -7.61
N PRO A 123 10.77 -17.37 -7.30
CA PRO A 123 9.32 -17.54 -7.20
C PRO A 123 8.70 -16.60 -6.17
N THR A 124 7.59 -16.01 -6.55
CA THR A 124 6.82 -15.10 -5.69
C THR A 124 5.86 -15.85 -4.76
N ILE A 125 5.45 -15.20 -3.67
CA ILE A 125 4.39 -15.72 -2.77
C ILE A 125 3.11 -16.10 -3.55
N PHE A 126 2.80 -15.39 -4.61
CA PHE A 126 1.64 -15.62 -5.46
C PHE A 126 1.75 -16.94 -6.21
N GLU A 127 2.87 -17.15 -6.88
CA GLU A 127 3.15 -18.34 -7.68
C GLU A 127 3.22 -19.59 -6.81
N ILE A 128 3.96 -19.50 -5.70
CA ILE A 128 4.08 -20.61 -4.73
C ILE A 128 2.69 -20.99 -4.22
N TYR A 129 1.89 -20.02 -3.79
CA TYR A 129 0.54 -20.27 -3.30
C TYR A 129 -0.34 -20.92 -4.36
N ARG A 130 -0.43 -20.32 -5.55
CA ARG A 130 -1.30 -20.79 -6.61
C ARG A 130 -0.94 -22.21 -7.09
N LYS A 131 0.35 -22.47 -7.25
CA LYS A 131 0.82 -23.82 -7.65
C LYS A 131 0.54 -24.86 -6.58
N ALA A 132 0.90 -24.58 -5.33
CA ALA A 132 0.73 -25.52 -4.22
C ALA A 132 -0.74 -25.85 -3.91
N ARG A 133 -1.67 -24.91 -4.17
CA ARG A 133 -3.10 -25.06 -3.89
C ARG A 133 -3.95 -25.40 -5.12
N GLY A 134 -3.36 -25.41 -6.32
CA GLY A 134 -4.13 -25.50 -7.58
C GLY A 134 -5.15 -24.34 -7.69
N ALA A 135 -4.80 -23.17 -7.15
CA ALA A 135 -5.71 -22.06 -7.04
C ALA A 135 -5.89 -21.29 -8.35
N PRO A 136 -7.10 -20.75 -8.64
CA PRO A 136 -7.34 -19.95 -9.84
C PRO A 136 -6.53 -18.65 -9.79
N ASP A 137 -6.43 -17.96 -10.94
CA ASP A 137 -5.73 -16.66 -11.02
C ASP A 137 -6.36 -15.60 -10.12
N THR A 138 -7.68 -15.64 -9.92
CA THR A 138 -8.40 -14.73 -9.03
C THR A 138 -8.07 -14.90 -7.53
N ALA A 139 -7.32 -15.94 -7.16
CA ALA A 139 -6.86 -16.15 -5.78
C ALA A 139 -5.62 -15.31 -5.40
N ALA A 140 -4.93 -14.72 -6.38
CA ALA A 140 -3.68 -13.98 -6.16
C ALA A 140 -3.67 -12.64 -6.91
N TRP A 141 -3.52 -11.53 -6.18
CA TRP A 141 -3.57 -10.17 -6.71
C TRP A 141 -2.44 -9.30 -6.16
N ALA A 142 -1.89 -8.44 -7.03
CA ALA A 142 -1.00 -7.37 -6.64
C ALA A 142 -1.53 -6.03 -7.20
N PHE A 143 -1.67 -5.04 -6.34
CA PHE A 143 -2.07 -3.68 -6.69
C PHE A 143 -0.85 -2.80 -6.52
N VAL A 144 -0.30 -2.29 -7.64
CA VAL A 144 0.98 -1.56 -7.61
C VAL A 144 0.81 -0.13 -8.11
N TYR A 145 1.53 0.80 -7.49
CA TYR A 145 1.38 2.23 -7.79
C TYR A 145 2.09 2.67 -9.09
N ALA A 146 2.97 1.86 -9.65
CA ALA A 146 3.72 2.20 -10.86
C ALA A 146 3.98 0.97 -11.74
N SER A 147 4.03 1.18 -13.07
CA SER A 147 4.26 0.12 -14.05
C SER A 147 5.60 -0.60 -13.90
N ILE A 148 6.60 0.07 -13.32
CA ILE A 148 7.91 -0.51 -13.00
C ILE A 148 7.80 -1.67 -12.00
N LEU A 149 6.71 -1.75 -11.25
CA LEU A 149 6.41 -2.81 -10.27
C LEU A 149 5.56 -3.94 -10.85
N ALA A 150 5.12 -3.82 -12.10
CA ALA A 150 4.25 -4.83 -12.72
C ALA A 150 4.89 -6.23 -12.77
N LYS A 151 6.22 -6.29 -12.73
CA LYS A 151 6.98 -7.54 -12.78
C LYS A 151 7.18 -8.24 -11.44
N THR A 152 6.69 -7.68 -10.34
CA THR A 152 6.71 -8.32 -9.01
C THR A 152 5.69 -9.47 -8.87
N GLY A 153 4.73 -9.58 -9.80
CA GLY A 153 3.70 -10.61 -9.77
C GLY A 153 4.08 -11.94 -10.44
N GLU A 154 5.22 -12.02 -11.10
CA GLU A 154 5.69 -13.20 -11.85
C GLU A 154 7.21 -13.35 -11.75
N SER A 155 7.72 -14.57 -11.87
CA SER A 155 9.14 -14.87 -11.81
C SER A 155 9.69 -15.47 -13.11
N LEU A 156 11.04 -15.46 -13.21
CA LEU A 156 11.78 -16.19 -14.25
C LEU A 156 11.93 -17.67 -13.93
N SER A 157 11.44 -18.15 -12.79
CA SER A 157 11.57 -19.54 -12.38
C SER A 157 10.83 -20.46 -13.38
N PRO A 158 11.54 -21.41 -14.04
CA PRO A 158 10.94 -22.27 -15.06
C PRO A 158 9.85 -23.20 -14.52
N GLU A 159 9.84 -23.43 -13.20
CA GLU A 159 8.86 -24.29 -12.56
C GLU A 159 7.48 -23.63 -12.40
N TYR A 160 7.41 -22.31 -12.45
CA TYR A 160 6.18 -21.53 -12.22
C TYR A 160 5.70 -20.90 -13.52
N GLY A 161 6.53 -20.09 -14.14
CA GLY A 161 6.20 -19.41 -15.38
C GLY A 161 4.93 -18.57 -15.29
N SER A 162 4.49 -18.06 -16.41
CA SER A 162 3.31 -17.19 -16.48
C SER A 162 1.99 -17.85 -16.05
N GLY A 163 1.94 -19.18 -15.91
CA GLY A 163 0.71 -19.91 -15.52
C GLY A 163 0.25 -19.64 -14.08
N PHE A 164 1.18 -19.31 -13.18
CA PHE A 164 0.92 -19.12 -11.75
C PHE A 164 1.05 -17.67 -11.27
N ALA A 165 1.39 -16.73 -12.15
CA ALA A 165 1.56 -15.33 -11.76
C ALA A 165 0.29 -14.69 -11.18
N ALA A 166 0.46 -13.64 -10.38
CA ALA A 166 -0.63 -12.82 -9.86
C ALA A 166 -1.35 -12.05 -10.97
N ASN A 167 -2.59 -11.62 -10.70
CA ASN A 167 -3.19 -10.49 -11.41
C ASN A 167 -2.55 -9.20 -10.87
N VAL A 168 -1.77 -8.51 -11.69
CA VAL A 168 -1.13 -7.25 -11.31
C VAL A 168 -1.91 -6.09 -11.88
N VAL A 169 -2.33 -5.17 -11.01
CA VAL A 169 -3.10 -3.98 -11.38
C VAL A 169 -2.24 -2.76 -11.18
N GLU A 170 -1.99 -2.06 -12.27
CA GLU A 170 -1.26 -0.79 -12.29
C GLU A 170 -2.24 0.40 -12.19
N PRO A 171 -1.78 1.58 -11.74
CA PRO A 171 -2.62 2.77 -11.75
C PRO A 171 -2.97 3.19 -13.16
N PRO A 172 -4.09 3.92 -13.36
CA PRO A 172 -4.43 4.48 -14.65
C PRO A 172 -3.33 5.40 -15.19
N THR A 173 -2.92 5.18 -16.43
CA THR A 173 -1.90 5.98 -17.09
C THR A 173 -2.53 7.16 -17.83
N ILE A 174 -2.00 8.36 -17.62
CA ILE A 174 -2.39 9.58 -18.35
C ILE A 174 -1.49 9.72 -19.59
N PRO A 175 -2.06 9.83 -20.81
CA PRO A 175 -1.25 10.05 -22.00
C PRO A 175 -0.42 11.33 -21.91
N ARG A 176 0.81 11.31 -22.43
CA ARG A 176 1.74 12.45 -22.38
C ARG A 176 1.13 13.75 -22.93
N VAL A 177 0.43 13.68 -24.05
CA VAL A 177 -0.24 14.84 -24.66
C VAL A 177 -1.26 15.46 -23.71
N THR A 178 -2.00 14.63 -22.97
CA THR A 178 -2.94 15.09 -21.96
C THR A 178 -2.25 15.74 -20.77
N ALA A 179 -1.13 15.18 -20.31
CA ALA A 179 -0.33 15.76 -19.22
C ALA A 179 0.25 17.13 -19.62
N GLU A 180 0.72 17.28 -20.84
CA GLU A 180 1.19 18.56 -21.37
C GLU A 180 0.07 19.62 -21.47
N GLU A 181 -1.14 19.20 -21.83
CA GLU A 181 -2.31 20.10 -21.85
C GLU A 181 -2.73 20.52 -20.44
N MET A 182 -2.70 19.60 -19.49
CA MET A 182 -2.97 19.91 -18.09
C MET A 182 -1.97 20.93 -17.53
N ASP A 183 -0.68 20.74 -17.81
CA ASP A 183 0.38 21.68 -17.41
C ASP A 183 0.18 23.06 -18.03
N ARG A 184 -0.17 23.15 -19.31
CA ARG A 184 -0.51 24.44 -19.96
C ARG A 184 -1.67 25.14 -19.26
N ARG A 185 -2.74 24.42 -18.92
CA ARG A 185 -3.92 24.98 -18.23
C ARG A 185 -3.56 25.51 -16.85
N MET A 186 -2.77 24.75 -16.09
CA MET A 186 -2.34 25.15 -14.75
C MET A 186 -1.43 26.38 -14.79
N ARG A 187 -0.47 26.46 -15.72
CA ARG A 187 0.37 27.65 -15.89
C ARG A 187 -0.46 28.89 -16.26
N ARG A 188 -1.46 28.73 -17.15
CA ARG A 188 -2.35 29.84 -17.50
C ARG A 188 -3.17 30.30 -16.30
N ALA A 189 -3.72 29.38 -15.50
CA ALA A 189 -4.45 29.76 -14.29
C ALA A 189 -3.54 30.48 -13.28
N ALA A 190 -2.31 30.03 -13.09
CA ALA A 190 -1.33 30.69 -12.23
C ALA A 190 -1.02 32.11 -12.70
N SER A 191 -0.95 32.36 -14.02
CA SER A 191 -0.72 33.70 -14.57
C SER A 191 -1.88 34.69 -14.35
N LEU A 192 -3.08 34.19 -14.10
CA LEU A 192 -4.25 35.02 -13.80
C LEU A 192 -4.30 35.47 -12.33
N GLY A 193 -3.50 34.86 -11.44
CA GLY A 193 -3.39 35.25 -10.03
C GLY A 193 -4.67 35.07 -9.21
N SER A 194 -5.66 34.33 -9.72
CA SER A 194 -6.97 34.13 -9.09
C SER A 194 -7.07 32.71 -8.52
N ALA A 195 -7.49 32.59 -7.25
CA ALA A 195 -7.75 31.31 -6.62
C ALA A 195 -8.87 30.53 -7.34
N ASP A 196 -9.91 31.22 -7.80
CA ASP A 196 -11.01 30.59 -8.51
C ASP A 196 -10.55 30.01 -9.85
N ALA A 197 -9.72 30.75 -10.61
CA ALA A 197 -9.14 30.25 -11.87
C ALA A 197 -8.25 29.02 -11.64
N ALA A 198 -7.51 28.95 -10.53
CA ALA A 198 -6.70 27.81 -10.17
C ALA A 198 -7.59 26.57 -9.82
N ILE A 199 -8.68 26.78 -9.10
CA ILE A 199 -9.63 25.72 -8.76
C ILE A 199 -10.31 25.17 -10.02
N GLU A 200 -10.83 26.05 -10.90
CA GLU A 200 -11.42 25.64 -12.17
C GLU A 200 -10.45 24.87 -13.05
N ALA A 201 -9.20 25.34 -13.17
CA ALA A 201 -8.17 24.65 -13.94
C ALA A 201 -7.85 23.26 -13.35
N ALA A 202 -7.76 23.15 -12.02
CA ALA A 202 -7.52 21.88 -11.36
C ALA A 202 -8.67 20.88 -11.60
N GLN A 203 -9.92 21.33 -11.51
CA GLN A 203 -11.09 20.50 -11.79
C GLN A 203 -11.14 20.05 -13.26
N ALA A 204 -10.89 20.96 -14.20
CA ALA A 204 -10.83 20.65 -15.62
C ALA A 204 -9.69 19.69 -15.96
N CYS A 205 -8.51 19.83 -15.32
CA CYS A 205 -7.40 18.91 -15.46
C CYS A 205 -7.75 17.52 -14.92
N ALA A 206 -8.37 17.44 -13.74
CA ALA A 206 -8.80 16.17 -13.16
C ALA A 206 -9.83 15.45 -14.05
N GLN A 207 -10.77 16.17 -14.63
CA GLN A 207 -11.74 15.62 -15.59
C GLN A 207 -11.05 15.13 -16.87
N LEU A 208 -10.13 15.91 -17.43
CA LEU A 208 -9.38 15.55 -18.62
C LEU A 208 -8.52 14.32 -18.38
N ALA A 209 -7.82 14.25 -17.23
CA ALA A 209 -7.05 13.09 -16.83
C ALA A 209 -7.91 11.82 -16.79
N ARG A 210 -9.04 11.85 -16.10
CA ARG A 210 -9.94 10.69 -16.03
C ARG A 210 -10.48 10.27 -17.39
N SER A 211 -10.90 11.24 -18.23
CA SER A 211 -11.49 10.93 -19.54
C SER A 211 -10.52 10.31 -20.54
N THR A 212 -9.25 10.69 -20.47
CA THR A 212 -8.18 10.24 -21.38
C THR A 212 -7.36 9.08 -20.86
N SER A 213 -7.39 8.82 -19.54
CA SER A 213 -6.63 7.72 -18.93
C SER A 213 -7.07 6.35 -19.46
N HIS A 214 -6.12 5.44 -19.53
CA HIS A 214 -6.38 4.02 -19.75
C HIS A 214 -5.75 3.21 -18.62
N LEU A 215 -6.41 2.11 -18.27
CA LEU A 215 -5.90 1.16 -17.30
C LEU A 215 -5.04 0.14 -18.05
N SER A 216 -3.76 0.07 -17.69
CA SER A 216 -2.93 -1.07 -18.08
C SER A 216 -3.14 -2.17 -17.05
N VAL A 217 -3.58 -3.34 -17.50
CA VAL A 217 -3.73 -4.51 -16.67
C VAL A 217 -2.71 -5.53 -17.14
N ALA A 218 -1.50 -5.41 -16.63
CA ALA A 218 -0.51 -6.46 -16.77
C ALA A 218 -0.97 -7.64 -15.93
N GLY A 219 -1.48 -8.70 -16.57
CA GLY A 219 -1.72 -9.95 -15.86
C GLY A 219 -3.16 -10.34 -15.54
N ALA A 220 -4.20 -9.56 -15.87
CA ALA A 220 -5.56 -10.08 -15.82
C ALA A 220 -5.72 -11.24 -16.81
N ARG A 221 -5.60 -12.47 -16.29
CA ARG A 221 -5.48 -13.69 -17.12
C ARG A 221 -6.83 -14.30 -17.41
N SER A 222 -7.77 -14.21 -16.46
CA SER A 222 -9.12 -14.71 -16.64
C SER A 222 -10.07 -13.66 -17.21
N ARG A 223 -11.14 -14.17 -17.84
CA ARG A 223 -12.25 -13.33 -18.30
C ARG A 223 -12.90 -12.55 -17.15
N ASP A 224 -13.05 -13.19 -15.99
CA ASP A 224 -13.72 -12.59 -14.83
C ASP A 224 -12.90 -11.44 -14.24
N ALA A 225 -11.57 -11.60 -14.14
CA ALA A 225 -10.68 -10.53 -13.72
C ALA A 225 -10.75 -9.32 -14.66
N LYS A 226 -10.78 -9.55 -16.00
CA LYS A 226 -10.92 -8.47 -16.99
C LYS A 226 -12.24 -7.73 -16.86
N ILE A 227 -13.36 -8.46 -16.75
CA ILE A 227 -14.69 -7.87 -16.61
C ILE A 227 -14.77 -7.01 -15.33
N PHE A 228 -14.24 -7.52 -14.23
CA PHE A 228 -14.17 -6.78 -12.97
C PHE A 228 -13.40 -5.47 -13.13
N LEU A 229 -12.17 -5.53 -13.63
CA LEU A 229 -11.31 -4.36 -13.79
C LEU A 229 -11.90 -3.33 -14.74
N ASP A 230 -12.48 -3.77 -15.87
CA ASP A 230 -13.19 -2.87 -16.79
C ASP A 230 -14.37 -2.16 -16.11
N GLY A 231 -15.10 -2.87 -15.25
CA GLY A 231 -16.21 -2.30 -14.47
C GLY A 231 -15.75 -1.26 -13.47
N GLU A 232 -14.73 -1.57 -12.67
CA GLU A 232 -14.16 -0.64 -11.67
C GLU A 232 -13.54 0.60 -12.34
N TYR A 233 -12.83 0.40 -13.45
CA TYR A 233 -12.25 1.49 -14.21
C TYR A 233 -13.30 2.43 -14.81
N LYS A 234 -14.41 1.87 -15.34
CA LYS A 234 -15.54 2.69 -15.83
C LYS A 234 -16.14 3.54 -14.70
N LYS A 235 -16.29 3.00 -13.49
CA LYS A 235 -16.75 3.75 -12.32
C LYS A 235 -15.79 4.92 -12.00
N TRP A 236 -14.49 4.64 -11.95
CA TRP A 236 -13.48 5.66 -11.70
C TRP A 236 -13.50 6.77 -12.77
N LYS A 237 -13.58 6.42 -14.05
CA LYS A 237 -13.70 7.39 -15.17
C LYS A 237 -14.96 8.25 -15.07
N ALA A 238 -16.06 7.68 -14.60
CA ALA A 238 -17.31 8.43 -14.39
C ALA A 238 -17.24 9.43 -13.22
N GLY A 239 -16.11 9.49 -12.50
CA GLY A 239 -15.94 10.42 -11.38
C GLY A 239 -16.51 9.93 -10.05
N CYS A 240 -16.89 8.65 -9.96
CA CYS A 240 -17.35 8.03 -8.71
C CYS A 240 -16.18 7.62 -7.78
N GLY A 241 -14.94 7.90 -8.17
CA GLY A 241 -13.73 7.55 -7.43
C GLY A 241 -12.85 8.75 -7.13
N THR A 242 -11.78 8.49 -6.38
CA THR A 242 -10.75 9.46 -6.01
C THR A 242 -9.85 9.85 -7.20
N THR A 243 -9.19 10.99 -7.09
CA THR A 243 -8.08 11.40 -7.99
C THR A 243 -6.72 10.93 -7.48
N SER A 244 -6.62 10.47 -6.24
CA SER A 244 -5.41 9.90 -5.65
C SER A 244 -5.20 8.48 -6.19
N HIS A 245 -3.99 8.16 -6.66
CA HIS A 245 -3.65 6.84 -7.15
C HIS A 245 -3.71 5.79 -6.03
N ASP A 246 -3.12 6.08 -4.88
CA ASP A 246 -3.13 5.16 -3.74
C ASP A 246 -4.55 4.90 -3.22
N ALA A 247 -5.40 5.93 -3.17
CA ALA A 247 -6.79 5.76 -2.79
C ALA A 247 -7.57 4.93 -3.83
N PHE A 248 -7.30 5.10 -5.13
CA PHE A 248 -7.86 4.26 -6.17
C PHE A 248 -7.44 2.80 -6.01
N LEU A 249 -6.16 2.53 -5.75
CA LEU A 249 -5.65 1.17 -5.50
C LEU A 249 -6.31 0.53 -4.28
N ALA A 250 -6.46 1.29 -3.18
CA ALA A 250 -7.13 0.80 -1.98
C ALA A 250 -8.61 0.47 -2.23
N ASP A 251 -9.34 1.35 -2.93
CA ASP A 251 -10.75 1.13 -3.29
C ASP A 251 -10.90 -0.11 -4.18
N LEU A 252 -10.01 -0.27 -5.15
CA LEU A 252 -9.99 -1.41 -6.06
C LEU A 252 -9.64 -2.71 -5.33
N ALA A 253 -8.66 -2.68 -4.42
CA ALA A 253 -8.29 -3.82 -3.59
C ALA A 253 -9.46 -4.26 -2.70
N ILE A 254 -10.15 -3.33 -2.05
CA ILE A 254 -11.34 -3.61 -1.23
C ILE A 254 -12.49 -4.17 -2.10
N SER A 255 -12.70 -3.63 -3.31
CA SER A 255 -13.69 -4.16 -4.25
C SER A 255 -13.34 -5.59 -4.69
N CYS A 256 -12.06 -5.86 -4.96
CA CYS A 256 -11.54 -7.19 -5.27
C CYS A 256 -11.74 -8.16 -4.10
N MET A 257 -11.47 -7.74 -2.86
CA MET A 257 -11.73 -8.54 -1.65
C MET A 257 -13.19 -8.96 -1.56
N ARG A 258 -14.12 -8.09 -1.89
CA ARG A 258 -15.56 -8.39 -1.88
C ARG A 258 -15.97 -9.34 -3.00
N THR A 259 -15.37 -9.20 -4.18
CA THR A 259 -15.78 -9.91 -5.38
C THR A 259 -15.18 -11.31 -5.48
N PHE A 260 -13.88 -11.43 -5.26
CA PHE A 260 -13.14 -12.69 -5.46
C PHE A 260 -12.64 -13.33 -4.18
N ALA A 261 -12.57 -12.55 -3.10
CA ALA A 261 -11.99 -13.00 -1.83
C ALA A 261 -10.59 -13.64 -2.01
N PRO A 262 -9.63 -12.99 -2.69
CA PRO A 262 -8.30 -13.56 -2.92
C PRO A 262 -7.67 -14.09 -1.63
N ASP A 263 -6.84 -15.12 -1.78
CA ASP A 263 -6.14 -15.74 -0.66
C ASP A 263 -4.79 -15.08 -0.38
N VAL A 264 -4.14 -14.57 -1.44
CA VAL A 264 -2.86 -13.83 -1.35
C VAL A 264 -3.01 -12.51 -2.08
N MET A 265 -2.77 -11.42 -1.37
CA MET A 265 -2.86 -10.08 -1.92
C MET A 265 -1.68 -9.22 -1.46
N ALA A 266 -1.14 -8.41 -2.39
CA ALA A 266 -0.24 -7.33 -2.06
C ALA A 266 -0.84 -6.00 -2.52
N VAL A 267 -0.65 -4.95 -1.70
CA VAL A 267 -1.02 -3.57 -2.05
C VAL A 267 0.20 -2.69 -1.82
N ASP A 268 0.67 -2.07 -2.88
CA ASP A 268 1.87 -1.25 -2.88
C ASP A 268 1.50 0.21 -3.14
N PHE A 269 1.57 1.03 -2.10
CA PHE A 269 1.29 2.45 -2.13
C PHE A 269 2.53 3.25 -2.55
N GLY A 270 2.35 4.35 -3.28
CA GLY A 270 3.49 5.06 -3.85
C GLY A 270 3.45 6.58 -3.72
N GLU A 271 2.38 7.21 -3.23
CA GLU A 271 2.30 8.68 -3.16
C GLU A 271 3.35 9.32 -2.24
N ILE A 272 3.86 8.57 -1.25
CA ILE A 272 4.97 9.02 -0.39
C ILE A 272 6.23 9.26 -1.23
N ASP A 273 6.44 8.49 -2.29
CA ASP A 273 7.58 8.64 -3.19
C ASP A 273 7.62 10.00 -3.92
N CYS A 274 6.47 10.64 -4.07
CA CYS A 274 6.39 12.00 -4.60
C CYS A 274 7.26 13.04 -3.86
N ALA A 275 7.73 12.73 -2.65
CA ALA A 275 8.64 13.59 -1.88
C ALA A 275 10.01 13.81 -2.55
N HIS A 276 10.40 12.98 -3.52
CA HIS A 276 11.59 13.24 -4.37
C HIS A 276 11.58 14.61 -5.06
N TYR A 277 10.41 15.24 -5.15
CA TYR A 277 10.26 16.58 -5.72
C TYR A 277 10.32 17.70 -4.67
N GLY A 278 10.77 17.40 -3.46
CA GLY A 278 11.22 18.39 -2.48
C GLY A 278 10.13 19.05 -1.62
N SER A 279 8.93 18.46 -1.50
CA SER A 279 7.88 19.06 -0.66
C SER A 279 7.62 18.25 0.62
N TRP A 280 8.07 18.80 1.75
CA TRP A 280 7.80 18.23 3.07
C TRP A 280 6.29 18.04 3.35
N SER A 281 5.49 19.06 3.05
CA SER A 281 4.04 18.99 3.27
C SER A 281 3.39 17.87 2.47
N ARG A 282 3.82 17.63 1.24
CA ARG A 282 3.34 16.50 0.44
C ARG A 282 3.77 15.16 1.01
N TYR A 283 5.00 15.06 1.48
CA TYR A 283 5.54 13.85 2.10
C TYR A 283 4.73 13.43 3.32
N VAL A 284 4.56 14.33 4.29
CA VAL A 284 3.81 14.00 5.52
C VAL A 284 2.32 13.81 5.28
N GLU A 285 1.74 14.50 4.31
CA GLU A 285 0.34 14.30 3.91
C GLU A 285 0.14 12.93 3.23
N ALA A 286 1.10 12.52 2.41
CA ALA A 286 1.08 11.19 1.80
C ALA A 286 1.21 10.08 2.87
N ILE A 287 2.07 10.24 3.89
CA ILE A 287 2.14 9.29 5.02
C ILE A 287 0.79 9.18 5.73
N ARG A 288 0.14 10.31 6.05
CA ARG A 288 -1.20 10.31 6.67
C ARG A 288 -2.26 9.62 5.82
N ARG A 289 -2.21 9.85 4.51
CA ARG A 289 -3.12 9.18 3.59
C ARG A 289 -2.88 7.69 3.54
N THR A 290 -1.63 7.26 3.45
CA THR A 290 -1.26 5.85 3.46
C THR A 290 -1.66 5.16 4.77
N ASP A 291 -1.51 5.84 5.91
CA ASP A 291 -2.01 5.39 7.21
C ASP A 291 -3.52 5.13 7.18
N GLN A 292 -4.30 6.09 6.70
CA GLN A 292 -5.75 5.96 6.57
C GLN A 292 -6.16 4.83 5.60
N LEU A 293 -5.48 4.70 4.45
CA LEU A 293 -5.78 3.67 3.46
C LEU A 293 -5.44 2.27 3.98
N THR A 294 -4.32 2.13 4.67
CA THR A 294 -3.91 0.90 5.36
C THR A 294 -4.94 0.48 6.40
N TRP A 295 -5.38 1.42 7.22
CA TRP A 295 -6.43 1.19 8.22
C TRP A 295 -7.76 0.76 7.57
N ARG A 296 -8.19 1.38 6.46
CA ARG A 296 -9.38 0.98 5.71
C ARG A 296 -9.29 -0.46 5.17
N LEU A 297 -8.13 -0.87 4.65
CA LEU A 297 -7.89 -2.25 4.21
C LEU A 297 -7.99 -3.24 5.38
N TRP A 298 -7.40 -2.90 6.52
CA TRP A 298 -7.51 -3.71 7.72
C TRP A 298 -8.96 -3.83 8.21
N GLN A 299 -9.71 -2.72 8.28
CA GLN A 299 -11.13 -2.74 8.63
C GLN A 299 -11.93 -3.62 7.67
N ALA A 300 -11.68 -3.50 6.36
CA ALA A 300 -12.34 -4.35 5.37
C ALA A 300 -12.07 -5.85 5.62
N ALA A 301 -10.84 -6.21 6.01
CA ALA A 301 -10.52 -7.59 6.38
C ALA A 301 -11.20 -8.04 7.69
N GLU A 302 -11.38 -7.15 8.66
CA GLU A 302 -12.08 -7.44 9.91
C GLU A 302 -13.62 -7.53 9.75
N GLU A 303 -14.18 -6.82 8.78
CA GLU A 303 -15.62 -6.82 8.51
C GLU A 303 -16.08 -7.99 7.66
N MET A 304 -15.28 -8.38 6.66
CA MET A 304 -15.65 -9.44 5.72
C MET A 304 -15.50 -10.84 6.33
N ALA A 305 -16.56 -11.63 6.33
CA ALA A 305 -16.60 -12.98 6.92
C ALA A 305 -15.52 -13.93 6.36
N GLN A 306 -15.15 -13.79 5.08
CA GLN A 306 -14.12 -14.60 4.43
C GLN A 306 -12.69 -14.24 4.86
N TYR A 307 -12.47 -13.07 5.50
CA TYR A 307 -11.17 -12.62 5.97
C TYR A 307 -11.05 -12.62 7.49
N ARG A 308 -12.14 -12.28 8.16
CA ARG A 308 -12.16 -12.12 9.62
C ARG A 308 -11.62 -13.34 10.35
N GLY A 309 -10.61 -13.12 11.20
CA GLY A 309 -10.03 -14.15 12.05
C GLY A 309 -9.26 -15.23 11.29
N ARG A 310 -8.89 -15.00 10.03
CA ARG A 310 -8.07 -15.93 9.22
C ARG A 310 -7.04 -15.25 8.33
N THR A 311 -6.90 -13.93 8.43
CA THR A 311 -5.97 -13.14 7.62
C THR A 311 -4.77 -12.73 8.45
N LEU A 312 -3.56 -13.06 7.97
CA LEU A 312 -2.34 -12.41 8.39
C LEU A 312 -2.13 -11.17 7.53
N LEU A 313 -2.05 -10.02 8.16
CA LEU A 313 -1.73 -8.74 7.54
C LEU A 313 -0.32 -8.35 7.95
N LEU A 314 0.58 -8.16 6.97
CA LEU A 314 1.94 -7.69 7.13
C LEU A 314 2.05 -6.31 6.48
N ILE A 315 2.43 -5.29 7.26
CA ILE A 315 2.50 -3.90 6.83
C ILE A 315 3.91 -3.41 7.06
N LEU A 316 4.58 -2.91 6.03
CA LEU A 316 5.94 -2.39 6.15
C LEU A 316 6.21 -1.33 5.07
N PRO A 317 7.05 -0.31 5.34
CA PRO A 317 7.68 0.44 4.27
C PRO A 317 8.63 -0.46 3.48
N ASP A 318 8.71 -0.24 2.20
CA ASP A 318 9.65 -0.95 1.32
C ASP A 318 11.12 -0.56 1.60
N HIS A 319 11.36 0.73 1.88
CA HIS A 319 12.62 1.31 2.37
C HIS A 319 12.34 2.62 3.11
N GLY A 320 13.37 3.22 3.71
CA GLY A 320 13.32 4.55 4.31
C GLY A 320 13.86 5.64 3.37
N ARG A 321 14.28 6.78 3.94
CA ARG A 321 14.94 7.90 3.28
C ARG A 321 16.11 8.36 4.12
N GLU A 322 17.03 9.14 3.52
CA GLU A 322 18.18 9.68 4.22
C GLU A 322 17.79 10.48 5.47
N LEU A 323 18.63 10.40 6.47
CA LEU A 323 18.52 11.23 7.66
C LEU A 323 18.86 12.69 7.31
N ASP A 324 18.21 13.63 8.01
CA ASP A 324 18.51 15.06 7.86
C ASP A 324 19.86 15.38 8.53
N ARG A 325 20.92 15.47 7.76
CA ARG A 325 22.31 15.74 8.18
C ARG A 325 22.97 16.74 7.24
N PRO A 326 23.93 17.56 7.71
CA PRO A 326 24.72 18.41 6.83
C PRO A 326 25.37 17.61 5.71
N GLY A 327 25.23 18.06 4.46
CA GLY A 327 25.79 17.40 3.28
C GLY A 327 24.95 16.26 2.70
N HIS A 328 23.80 15.94 3.30
CA HIS A 328 22.84 14.93 2.81
C HIS A 328 21.57 15.61 2.27
N TRP A 329 20.85 14.88 1.43
CA TRP A 329 19.60 15.37 0.82
C TRP A 329 18.38 15.21 1.74
N GLY A 330 18.53 14.43 2.81
CA GLY A 330 17.46 14.19 3.79
C GLY A 330 16.24 13.50 3.19
N PHE A 331 15.04 13.88 3.65
CA PHE A 331 13.80 13.21 3.27
C PHE A 331 13.49 13.17 1.76
N ILE A 332 14.19 13.91 0.91
CA ILE A 332 13.97 13.91 -0.54
C ILE A 332 14.77 12.84 -1.28
N HIS A 333 15.66 12.12 -0.60
CA HIS A 333 16.53 11.13 -1.22
C HIS A 333 16.56 9.81 -0.46
N HIS A 334 16.71 8.68 -1.14
CA HIS A 334 16.71 7.36 -0.50
C HIS A 334 17.60 6.31 -1.16
N SER A 335 18.33 6.63 -2.22
CA SER A 335 18.96 5.55 -2.99
C SER A 335 20.47 5.65 -3.08
N ASP A 336 21.12 4.48 -3.13
CA ASP A 336 22.53 4.34 -3.48
C ASP A 336 22.82 4.74 -4.95
N PHE A 337 21.78 5.05 -5.71
CA PHE A 337 21.81 5.07 -7.15
C PHE A 337 22.52 6.31 -7.74
N TYR A 338 22.42 7.44 -7.03
CA TYR A 338 22.87 8.71 -7.58
C TYR A 338 24.17 9.26 -6.98
N THR A 339 24.56 8.83 -5.79
CA THR A 339 25.65 9.47 -5.05
C THR A 339 26.92 8.66 -4.98
N GLY A 340 26.89 7.36 -5.28
CA GLY A 340 28.05 6.46 -5.07
C GLY A 340 28.43 6.26 -3.57
N GLU A 341 27.81 7.02 -2.69
CA GLU A 341 27.85 6.82 -1.24
C GLU A 341 26.68 5.90 -0.88
N GLY A 342 26.94 4.82 -0.16
CA GLY A 342 25.91 3.86 0.20
C GLY A 342 24.73 4.50 0.95
N ALA A 343 23.53 3.96 0.81
CA ALA A 343 22.34 4.40 1.53
C ALA A 343 22.60 4.40 3.04
N ASP A 344 22.19 5.47 3.69
CA ASP A 344 22.38 5.62 5.14
C ASP A 344 21.38 4.80 5.98
N GLU A 345 21.53 4.86 7.28
CA GLU A 345 20.66 4.14 8.22
C GLU A 345 19.19 4.53 8.10
N GLY A 346 18.90 5.78 7.76
CA GLY A 346 17.52 6.25 7.54
C GLY A 346 16.85 5.60 6.33
N CYS A 347 17.66 5.27 5.30
CA CYS A 347 17.21 4.53 4.12
C CYS A 347 16.99 3.04 4.42
N ARG A 348 17.89 2.44 5.21
CA ARG A 348 17.96 0.98 5.40
C ARG A 348 17.09 0.46 6.54
N ARG A 349 16.82 1.28 7.57
CA ARG A 349 15.99 0.89 8.69
C ARG A 349 14.53 1.24 8.42
N VAL A 350 13.69 0.22 8.46
CA VAL A 350 12.23 0.35 8.38
C VAL A 350 11.57 -0.46 9.49
N TRP A 351 10.25 -0.50 9.51
CA TRP A 351 9.46 -1.23 10.50
C TRP A 351 8.51 -2.22 9.81
N MET A 352 7.99 -3.19 10.57
CA MET A 352 6.89 -4.04 10.12
C MET A 352 5.87 -4.20 11.24
N LEU A 353 4.59 -4.07 10.92
CA LEU A 353 3.49 -4.42 11.80
C LEU A 353 2.81 -5.69 11.28
N ALA A 354 2.73 -6.71 12.12
CA ALA A 354 1.99 -7.93 11.85
C ALA A 354 0.68 -7.94 12.66
N LEU A 355 -0.44 -8.22 11.98
CA LEU A 355 -1.78 -8.31 12.56
C LEU A 355 -2.46 -9.60 12.11
N GLY A 356 -3.25 -10.20 12.97
CA GLY A 356 -4.04 -11.36 12.58
C GLY A 356 -4.19 -12.39 13.70
N PRO A 357 -4.82 -13.52 13.41
CA PRO A 357 -5.04 -14.58 14.39
C PRO A 357 -3.71 -15.21 14.79
N GLY A 358 -3.56 -15.46 16.10
CA GLY A 358 -2.33 -16.01 16.69
C GLY A 358 -1.24 -14.97 16.97
N VAL A 359 -1.35 -13.75 16.42
CA VAL A 359 -0.37 -12.68 16.68
C VAL A 359 -0.41 -12.27 18.14
N LYS A 360 0.74 -12.32 18.81
CA LYS A 360 0.89 -11.87 20.21
C LYS A 360 1.01 -10.35 20.25
N ALA A 361 -0.07 -9.68 20.52
CA ALA A 361 -0.16 -8.22 20.54
C ALA A 361 0.72 -7.56 21.62
N GLY A 362 1.02 -6.27 21.42
CA GLY A 362 1.59 -5.38 22.44
C GLY A 362 3.10 -5.54 22.71
N ARG A 363 3.83 -6.39 21.98
CA ARG A 363 5.30 -6.48 22.11
C ARG A 363 5.99 -5.89 20.89
N ARG A 364 7.13 -5.23 21.13
CA ARG A 364 8.05 -4.75 20.09
C ARG A 364 9.20 -5.73 19.92
N ILE A 365 9.64 -5.89 18.67
CA ILE A 365 10.82 -6.67 18.28
C ILE A 365 11.84 -5.67 17.76
N GLU A 366 12.96 -5.55 18.47
CA GLU A 366 14.01 -4.58 18.17
C GLU A 366 15.22 -5.19 17.46
N ARG A 367 15.34 -6.53 17.49
CA ARG A 367 16.43 -7.20 16.76
C ARG A 367 16.30 -6.95 15.26
N PRO A 368 17.40 -6.80 14.53
CA PRO A 368 17.35 -6.64 13.09
C PRO A 368 16.76 -7.87 12.41
N VAL A 369 15.90 -7.64 11.42
CA VAL A 369 15.27 -8.65 10.57
C VAL A 369 15.25 -8.12 9.13
N PRO A 370 15.76 -8.85 8.13
CA PRO A 370 15.72 -8.40 6.75
C PRO A 370 14.26 -8.38 6.21
N ILE A 371 13.97 -7.45 5.32
CA ILE A 371 12.61 -7.36 4.70
C ILE A 371 12.26 -8.60 3.89
N THR A 372 13.25 -9.34 3.41
CA THR A 372 13.09 -10.62 2.70
C THR A 372 12.42 -11.70 3.56
N ALA A 373 12.45 -11.59 4.89
CA ALA A 373 11.74 -12.52 5.79
C ALA A 373 10.20 -12.50 5.63
N VAL A 374 9.64 -11.46 5.00
CA VAL A 374 8.19 -11.28 4.82
C VAL A 374 7.57 -12.41 3.99
N ALA A 375 8.19 -12.78 2.86
CA ALA A 375 7.67 -13.85 2.00
C ALA A 375 7.59 -15.19 2.74
N ALA A 376 8.67 -15.60 3.36
CA ALA A 376 8.71 -16.87 4.12
C ALA A 376 7.72 -16.86 5.29
N THR A 377 7.58 -15.73 5.99
CA THR A 377 6.62 -15.58 7.10
C THR A 377 5.17 -15.73 6.62
N GLY A 378 4.83 -15.08 5.50
CA GLY A 378 3.51 -15.19 4.92
C GLY A 378 3.19 -16.60 4.41
N LEU A 379 4.15 -17.24 3.74
CA LEU A 379 4.00 -18.60 3.23
C LEU A 379 3.88 -19.63 4.37
N GLU A 380 4.70 -19.54 5.40
CA GLU A 380 4.59 -20.41 6.58
C GLU A 380 3.21 -20.24 7.27
N TYR A 381 2.73 -19.02 7.39
CA TYR A 381 1.36 -18.79 7.89
C TYR A 381 0.32 -19.50 7.03
N LEU A 382 0.48 -19.53 5.72
CA LEU A 382 -0.39 -20.25 4.80
C LEU A 382 -0.16 -21.77 4.81
N GLY A 383 0.82 -22.26 5.58
CA GLY A 383 1.20 -23.68 5.62
C GLY A 383 1.93 -24.13 4.36
N LEU A 384 2.80 -23.28 3.84
CA LEU A 384 3.63 -23.49 2.67
C LEU A 384 5.09 -23.17 2.99
N GLU A 385 5.99 -23.73 2.23
CA GLU A 385 7.42 -23.45 2.30
C GLU A 385 7.79 -22.36 1.31
N ALA A 386 8.73 -21.49 1.68
CA ALA A 386 9.34 -20.54 0.77
C ALA A 386 10.27 -21.25 -0.23
N SER A 387 10.69 -20.54 -1.27
CA SER A 387 11.64 -21.06 -2.25
C SER A 387 13.00 -21.36 -1.59
N VAL A 388 13.75 -22.28 -2.20
CA VAL A 388 15.09 -22.67 -1.71
C VAL A 388 16.00 -21.43 -1.69
N GLY A 389 16.69 -21.24 -0.57
CA GLY A 389 17.57 -20.08 -0.37
C GLY A 389 16.89 -18.79 0.05
N ALA A 390 15.56 -18.75 0.15
CA ALA A 390 14.85 -17.60 0.71
C ALA A 390 15.21 -17.35 2.17
N GLU A 391 15.03 -16.12 2.64
CA GLU A 391 15.22 -15.75 4.03
C GLU A 391 14.29 -16.54 4.95
N LYS A 392 14.72 -16.73 6.20
CA LYS A 392 13.94 -17.47 7.18
C LYS A 392 12.70 -16.72 7.63
N SER A 393 11.63 -17.47 7.83
CA SER A 393 10.39 -16.95 8.45
C SER A 393 10.65 -16.46 9.88
N VAL A 394 9.88 -15.46 10.27
CA VAL A 394 9.81 -14.94 11.65
C VAL A 394 8.42 -15.16 12.27
N LEU A 395 7.66 -16.13 11.77
CA LEU A 395 6.31 -16.42 12.26
C LEU A 395 6.31 -16.78 13.77
N ASP A 396 7.33 -17.49 14.24
CA ASP A 396 7.53 -17.81 15.66
C ASP A 396 7.69 -16.57 16.55
N MET A 397 8.24 -15.49 16.00
CA MET A 397 8.37 -14.21 16.70
C MET A 397 7.06 -13.42 16.72
N ILE A 398 6.16 -13.70 15.79
CA ILE A 398 4.86 -13.05 15.67
C ILE A 398 3.83 -13.78 16.55
N THR A 399 3.83 -15.08 16.51
CA THR A 399 2.90 -15.97 17.23
C THR A 399 3.50 -16.50 18.53
#